data_8ed15379381c8011cec8116a7db7a806
#
_entry.id   8ed15379381c8011cec8116a7db7a806
#
_cell.length_a   1.000
_cell.length_b   1.000
_cell.length_c   1.000
_cell.angle_alpha   90.00
_cell.angle_beta   90.00
_cell.angle_gamma   90.00
#
_symmetry.space_group_name_H-M   'P 1'
#
loop_
_entity.id
_entity.type
_entity.pdbx_description
1 polymer ?
#
loop_
_entity_poly.entity_id
_entity_poly.type
_entity_poly.pdbx_seq_one_letter_code
_entity_poly.pdbx_strand_id
1 'polypeptide(L)'
;MKTIMLVCAAGVSTGMLVSNMQKAAKEKDVETDIFAVSPNEADGYLSTKEIDIVLLGPQVKFLKDQLKEKISSKNIPIEIIDMRDFEHMDGAAILDRALKLV
;
A
#
# COMPACT_ATOMS: atom_id res chain seq x y z
N MET A 1 -2.20 15.61 1.22
CA MET A 1 -2.84 14.27 1.08
C MET A 1 -1.78 13.20 0.89
N LYS A 2 -1.87 12.12 1.63
CA LYS A 2 -0.93 11.00 1.52
C LYS A 2 -1.43 9.98 0.51
N THR A 3 -0.57 9.58 -0.41
CA THR A 3 -0.91 8.59 -1.44
C THR A 3 -0.28 7.26 -1.08
N ILE A 4 -1.13 6.25 -0.90
CA ILE A 4 -0.72 4.91 -0.47
C ILE A 4 -1.09 3.92 -1.56
N MET A 5 -0.09 3.27 -2.13
CA MET A 5 -0.30 2.26 -3.17
C MET A 5 -0.08 0.87 -2.59
N LEU A 6 -1.09 0.03 -2.70
CA LEU A 6 -0.97 -1.38 -2.33
C LEU A 6 -0.66 -2.19 -3.59
N VAL A 7 0.35 -3.03 -3.51
CA VAL A 7 0.67 -3.98 -4.57
C VAL A 7 0.31 -5.37 -4.06
N CYS A 8 -0.68 -5.99 -4.66
CA CYS A 8 -1.19 -7.28 -4.23
C CYS A 8 -1.51 -8.14 -5.45
N ALA A 9 -1.50 -9.45 -5.24
CA ALA A 9 -2.05 -10.36 -6.24
C ALA A 9 -3.54 -10.03 -6.41
N ALA A 10 -4.03 -10.03 -7.65
CA ALA A 10 -5.41 -9.67 -7.94
C ALA A 10 -6.40 -10.54 -7.18
N GLY A 11 -7.40 -9.90 -6.55
CA GLY A 11 -8.44 -10.62 -5.83
C GLY A 11 -9.43 -9.68 -5.16
N VAL A 12 -10.56 -10.23 -4.80
CA VAL A 12 -11.66 -9.50 -4.16
C VAL A 12 -11.25 -8.94 -2.79
N SER A 13 -10.41 -9.68 -2.08
CA SER A 13 -9.94 -9.31 -0.75
C SER A 13 -9.20 -7.97 -0.73
N THR A 14 -8.48 -7.67 -1.80
CA THR A 14 -7.72 -6.42 -1.88
C THR A 14 -8.64 -5.21 -1.90
N GLY A 15 -9.75 -5.30 -2.62
CA GLY A 15 -10.74 -4.23 -2.66
C GLY A 15 -11.35 -3.96 -1.29
N MET A 16 -11.65 -5.02 -0.54
CA MET A 16 -12.17 -4.89 0.82
C MET A 16 -11.16 -4.25 1.76
N LEU A 17 -9.89 -4.62 1.63
CA LEU A 17 -8.83 -4.04 2.45
C LEU A 17 -8.67 -2.55 2.18
N VAL A 18 -8.65 -2.15 0.92
CA VAL A 18 -8.60 -0.74 0.54
C VAL A 18 -9.77 0.03 1.13
N SER A 19 -10.97 -0.52 1.02
CA SER A 19 -12.17 0.08 1.58
C SER A 19 -12.06 0.27 3.09
N ASN A 20 -11.56 -0.73 3.81
CA ASN A 20 -11.37 -0.66 5.25
C ASN A 20 -10.33 0.38 5.63
N MET A 21 -9.26 0.50 4.85
CA MET A 21 -8.26 1.53 5.08
C MET A 21 -8.80 2.93 4.84
N GLN A 22 -9.60 3.09 3.80
CA GLN A 22 -10.26 4.37 3.50
C GLN A 22 -11.20 4.79 4.63
N LYS A 23 -11.95 3.85 5.18
CA LYS A 23 -12.82 4.10 6.33
C LYS A 23 -12.02 4.53 7.56
N ALA A 24 -10.92 3.85 7.82
CA ALA A 24 -10.04 4.18 8.94
C ALA A 24 -9.45 5.59 8.79
N ALA A 25 -9.04 5.95 7.58
CA ALA A 25 -8.52 7.29 7.31
C ALA A 25 -9.57 8.36 7.57
N LYS A 26 -10.80 8.10 7.16
CA LYS A 26 -11.90 9.02 7.38
C LYS A 26 -12.21 9.20 8.86
N GLU A 27 -12.19 8.12 9.63
CA GLU A 27 -12.41 8.16 11.07
C GLU A 27 -11.30 8.95 11.80
N LYS A 28 -10.08 8.90 11.28
CA LYS A 28 -8.94 9.64 11.84
C LYS A 28 -8.85 11.06 11.31
N ASP A 29 -9.73 11.44 10.42
CA ASP A 29 -9.73 12.75 9.77
C ASP A 29 -8.41 13.02 9.03
N VAL A 30 -7.89 11.99 8.35
CA VAL A 30 -6.67 12.08 7.55
C VAL A 30 -7.04 11.97 6.07
N GLU A 31 -6.61 12.93 5.27
CA GLU A 31 -6.82 12.86 3.83
C GLU A 31 -5.81 11.91 3.19
N THR A 32 -6.32 10.91 2.50
CA THR A 32 -5.50 9.90 1.85
C THR A 32 -6.06 9.55 0.48
N ASP A 33 -5.17 9.11 -0.41
CA ASP A 33 -5.52 8.48 -1.67
C ASP A 33 -4.99 7.05 -1.57
N ILE A 34 -5.87 6.10 -1.34
CA ILE A 34 -5.51 4.70 -1.14
C ILE A 34 -6.05 3.87 -2.30
N PHE A 35 -5.19 3.15 -2.97
CA PHE A 35 -5.59 2.30 -4.09
C PHE A 35 -4.70 1.07 -4.17
N ALA A 36 -5.18 0.06 -4.89
CA ALA A 36 -4.44 -1.19 -5.05
C ALA A 36 -4.19 -1.46 -6.53
N VAL A 37 -3.05 -2.03 -6.83
CA VAL A 37 -2.65 -2.40 -8.18
C VAL A 37 -2.06 -3.79 -8.19
N SER A 38 -2.06 -4.43 -9.35
CA SER A 38 -1.35 -5.69 -9.54
C SER A 38 0.15 -5.40 -9.70
N PRO A 39 1.02 -6.43 -9.51
CA PRO A 39 2.46 -6.23 -9.73
C PRO A 39 2.81 -5.68 -11.11
N ASN A 40 2.06 -6.09 -12.13
CA ASN A 40 2.29 -5.63 -13.50
C ASN A 40 2.01 -4.14 -13.70
N GLU A 41 1.10 -3.58 -12.92
CA GLU A 41 0.70 -2.19 -13.03
C GLU A 41 1.55 -1.24 -12.19
N ALA A 42 2.28 -1.79 -11.21
CA ALA A 42 2.99 -0.97 -10.23
C ALA A 42 4.00 0.00 -10.87
N ASP A 43 4.75 -0.45 -11.86
CA ASP A 43 5.75 0.37 -12.53
C ASP A 43 5.14 1.61 -13.18
N GLY A 44 4.01 1.43 -13.86
CA GLY A 44 3.33 2.54 -14.52
C GLY A 44 2.89 3.60 -13.52
N TYR A 45 2.33 3.17 -12.41
CA TYR A 45 1.90 4.11 -11.36
C TYR A 45 3.08 4.82 -10.71
N LEU A 46 4.17 4.10 -10.45
CA LEU A 46 5.36 4.70 -9.85
C LEU A 46 6.00 5.74 -10.76
N SER A 47 5.86 5.59 -12.07
CA SER A 47 6.40 6.52 -13.05
C SER A 47 5.54 7.77 -13.24
N THR A 48 4.23 7.65 -13.06
CA THR A 48 3.28 8.70 -13.44
C THR A 48 2.58 9.39 -12.28
N LYS A 49 2.63 8.81 -11.08
CA LYS A 49 1.92 9.33 -9.92
C LYS A 49 2.86 9.52 -8.74
N GLU A 50 2.66 10.58 -7.99
CA GLU A 50 3.41 10.79 -6.74
C GLU A 50 2.86 9.86 -5.67
N ILE A 51 3.69 8.96 -5.19
CA ILE A 51 3.31 7.96 -4.19
C ILE A 51 4.16 8.18 -2.95
N ASP A 52 3.52 8.23 -1.80
CA ASP A 52 4.19 8.46 -0.52
C ASP A 52 4.70 7.18 0.12
N ILE A 53 3.98 6.08 -0.08
CA ILE A 53 4.39 4.78 0.43
C ILE A 53 3.82 3.65 -0.42
N VAL A 54 4.58 2.58 -0.56
CA VAL A 54 4.14 1.34 -1.22
C VAL A 54 4.00 0.26 -0.17
N LEU A 55 2.83 -0.37 -0.12
CA LEU A 55 2.56 -1.50 0.74
C LEU A 55 2.44 -2.76 -0.11
N LEU A 56 3.19 -3.80 0.27
CA LEU A 56 3.15 -5.07 -0.43
C LEU A 56 2.31 -6.08 0.34
N GLY A 57 1.38 -6.73 -0.35
CA GLY A 57 0.67 -7.86 0.23
C GLY A 57 1.66 -8.97 0.58
N PRO A 58 1.38 -9.77 1.62
CA PRO A 58 2.31 -10.82 2.02
C PRO A 58 2.64 -11.82 0.91
N GLN A 59 1.69 -12.04 -0.01
CA GLN A 59 1.85 -12.99 -1.11
C GLN A 59 2.87 -12.52 -2.15
N VAL A 60 3.15 -11.22 -2.20
CA VAL A 60 4.08 -10.63 -3.17
C VAL A 60 5.28 -9.97 -2.50
N LYS A 61 5.59 -10.38 -1.29
CA LYS A 61 6.74 -9.83 -0.54
C LYS A 61 8.06 -9.97 -1.28
N PHE A 62 8.17 -10.96 -2.16
CA PHE A 62 9.37 -11.18 -2.96
C PHE A 62 9.66 -10.04 -3.94
N LEU A 63 8.70 -9.17 -4.18
CA LEU A 63 8.87 -8.02 -5.07
C LEU A 63 9.56 -6.84 -4.39
N LYS A 64 9.77 -6.90 -3.09
CA LYS A 64 10.31 -5.76 -2.33
C LYS A 64 11.63 -5.25 -2.91
N ASP A 65 12.57 -6.14 -3.16
CA ASP A 65 13.89 -5.75 -3.67
C ASP A 65 13.81 -5.15 -5.07
N GLN A 66 13.00 -5.74 -5.95
CA GLN A 66 12.79 -5.23 -7.30
C GLN A 66 12.21 -3.81 -7.29
N LEU A 67 11.17 -3.60 -6.50
CA LEU A 67 10.52 -2.30 -6.42
C LEU A 67 11.41 -1.27 -5.75
N LYS A 68 12.18 -1.70 -4.75
CA LYS A 68 13.11 -0.82 -4.06
C LYS A 68 14.17 -0.27 -5.01
N GLU A 69 14.68 -1.10 -5.92
CA GLU A 69 15.61 -0.64 -6.95
C GLU A 69 15.00 0.42 -7.84
N LYS A 70 13.76 0.19 -8.27
CA LYS A 70 13.06 1.09 -9.19
C LYS A 70 12.77 2.46 -8.58
N ILE A 71 12.55 2.52 -7.28
CA ILE A 71 12.18 3.76 -6.60
C ILE A 71 13.29 4.30 -5.70
N SER A 72 14.50 3.77 -5.81
CA SER A 72 15.62 4.19 -4.96
C SER A 72 15.90 5.69 -5.05
N SER A 73 15.72 6.29 -6.22
CA SER A 73 15.95 7.71 -6.43
C SER A 73 14.85 8.58 -5.82
N LYS A 74 13.71 8.00 -5.46
CA LYS A 74 12.53 8.75 -4.99
C LYS A 74 12.36 8.72 -3.48
N ASN A 75 13.12 7.91 -2.78
CA ASN A 75 13.01 7.75 -1.31
C ASN A 75 11.61 7.37 -0.84
N ILE A 76 10.91 6.55 -1.61
CA ILE A 76 9.59 6.08 -1.22
C ILE A 76 9.75 4.84 -0.35
N PRO A 77 9.21 4.84 0.89
CA PRO A 77 9.28 3.64 1.72
C PRO A 77 8.42 2.51 1.16
N ILE A 78 8.93 1.29 1.29
CA ILE A 78 8.20 0.08 0.92
C ILE A 78 8.08 -0.77 2.17
N GLU A 79 6.86 -1.16 2.51
CA GLU A 79 6.58 -1.97 3.68
C GLU A 79 5.77 -3.20 3.28
N ILE A 80 6.09 -4.34 3.88
CA ILE A 80 5.31 -5.57 3.69
C ILE A 80 4.18 -5.56 4.72
N ILE A 81 2.95 -5.77 4.26
CA ILE A 81 1.80 -5.82 5.16
C ILE A 81 1.92 -7.07 6.03
N ASP A 82 1.72 -6.90 7.35
CA ASP A 82 1.73 -8.01 8.30
C ASP A 82 0.66 -9.03 7.89
N MET A 83 1.02 -10.32 7.91
CA MET A 83 0.13 -11.39 7.48
C MET A 83 -1.17 -11.41 8.29
N ARG A 84 -1.09 -11.20 9.62
CA ARG A 84 -2.29 -11.19 10.47
C ARG A 84 -3.21 -10.04 10.13
N ASP A 85 -2.65 -8.85 9.95
CA ASP A 85 -3.43 -7.68 9.60
C ASP A 85 -4.09 -7.86 8.25
N PHE A 86 -3.39 -8.49 7.32
CA PHE A 86 -3.94 -8.77 5.99
C PHE A 86 -5.08 -9.79 6.06
N GLU A 87 -4.87 -10.88 6.79
CA GLU A 87 -5.90 -11.93 6.94
C GLU A 87 -7.16 -11.41 7.62
N HIS A 88 -7.01 -10.52 8.58
CA HIS A 88 -8.13 -9.93 9.32
C HIS A 88 -8.72 -8.70 8.62
N MET A 89 -8.17 -8.32 7.48
CA MET A 89 -8.62 -7.11 6.78
C MET A 89 -8.58 -5.88 7.69
N ASP A 90 -7.56 -5.81 8.55
CA ASP A 90 -7.44 -4.74 9.55
C ASP A 90 -6.89 -3.48 8.91
N GLY A 91 -7.76 -2.75 8.23
CA GLY A 91 -7.38 -1.53 7.55
C GLY A 91 -6.82 -0.46 8.48
N ALA A 92 -7.34 -0.38 9.70
CA ALA A 92 -6.88 0.60 10.68
C ALA A 92 -5.44 0.35 11.10
N ALA A 93 -5.08 -0.91 11.40
CA ALA A 93 -3.72 -1.26 11.79
C ALA A 93 -2.73 -1.04 10.65
N ILE A 94 -3.12 -1.43 9.45
CA ILE A 94 -2.27 -1.26 8.26
C ILE A 94 -2.06 0.22 7.96
N LEU A 95 -3.12 1.01 8.04
CA LEU A 95 -3.03 2.45 7.83
C LEU A 95 -2.15 3.13 8.87
N ASP A 96 -2.30 2.78 10.15
CA ASP A 96 -1.48 3.31 11.23
C ASP A 96 0.01 3.09 10.97
N ARG A 97 0.35 1.88 10.56
CA ARG A 97 1.73 1.53 10.23
C ARG A 97 2.25 2.37 9.07
N ALA A 98 1.44 2.50 8.02
CA ALA A 98 1.82 3.29 6.85
C ALA A 98 2.05 4.76 7.22
N LEU A 99 1.16 5.33 8.01
CA LEU A 99 1.26 6.75 8.40
C LEU A 99 2.48 7.04 9.27
N LYS A 100 2.99 6.05 9.98
CA LYS A 100 4.22 6.22 10.77
C LYS A 100 5.48 6.28 9.91
N LEU A 101 5.39 5.82 8.67
CA LEU A 101 6.53 5.75 7.76
C LEU A 101 6.59 6.92 6.78
N VAL A 102 5.58 7.74 6.75
CA VAL A 102 5.53 8.88 5.82
C VAL A 102 5.57 10.22 6.52
#